data_e9cf8e143204ba8eaa5307a12de50c91
#
_entry.id   e9cf8e143204ba8eaa5307a12de50c91
#
_cell.length_a   1.000
_cell.length_b   1.000
_cell.length_c   1.000
_cell.angle_alpha   90.00
_cell.angle_beta   90.00
_cell.angle_gamma   90.00
#
_symmetry.space_group_name_H-M   'P 1'
#
loop_
_entity.id
_entity.type
_entity.pdbx_description
1 polymer ?
#
loop_
_entity_poly.entity_id
_entity_poly.type
_entity_poly.pdbx_seq_one_letter_code
_entity_poly.pdbx_strand_id
1 'polypeptide(L)'
;MKRKDFYLLKVLPSVIGWLNTTLKVDVKTIQYFNHLISEQRKVLKNRGVVGLIAYNKAVRLSFLKFLEGNPVKKSSIKLTKSGIPKVLKDLIPIVQDINHPYHFSVIRLINTVLFSTRSLKTRPQPNLKTISDPFNGIDIKFLEVYGKRFWRYLGYRPLTRVPKSLRFKKYHFSTKSGPNGHALSTFMSDFISTPSKALDCIIYMGGEVIGNLIKGLQKYSLVIIKFFGVKPGNLILRKLTYFSDKEGKTRVIGILDYFSQTVLKPLHTYLFRVLRKIPQDCTFDQSSFKQKIESWDIFYSLDLSNATDRFPIKTISYVLRSHLPEEYVDS
;
A
#
# COMPACT_ATOMS: atom_id res chain seq x y z
N MET A 1 10.78 4.06 -25.81
CA MET A 1 9.98 5.03 -25.02
C MET A 1 8.54 5.02 -25.54
N LYS A 2 7.54 4.72 -24.71
CA LYS A 2 6.13 4.63 -25.18
C LYS A 2 5.58 6.02 -25.44
N ARG A 3 4.86 6.24 -26.55
CA ARG A 3 4.19 7.52 -26.89
C ARG A 3 3.37 8.10 -25.73
N LYS A 4 2.85 7.26 -24.83
CA LYS A 4 2.05 7.65 -23.66
C LYS A 4 2.82 8.49 -22.63
N ASP A 5 4.14 8.31 -22.47
CA ASP A 5 4.95 9.01 -21.46
C ASP A 5 5.14 10.50 -21.80
N PHE A 6 5.21 10.82 -23.10
CA PHE A 6 5.23 12.21 -23.58
C PHE A 6 3.87 12.89 -23.49
N TYR A 7 2.79 12.11 -23.54
CA TYR A 7 1.42 12.65 -23.54
C TYR A 7 1.13 13.40 -22.23
N LEU A 8 1.59 12.89 -21.09
CA LEU A 8 1.42 13.56 -19.80
C LEU A 8 1.93 15.02 -19.83
N LEU A 9 3.20 15.21 -20.24
CA LEU A 9 3.80 16.55 -20.26
C LEU A 9 3.24 17.45 -21.38
N LYS A 10 2.55 16.90 -22.38
CA LYS A 10 1.80 17.68 -23.37
C LYS A 10 0.49 18.24 -22.81
N VAL A 11 -0.18 17.46 -21.96
CA VAL A 11 -1.49 17.81 -21.39
C VAL A 11 -1.36 18.73 -20.18
N LEU A 12 -0.23 18.71 -19.47
CA LEU A 12 -0.05 19.51 -18.26
C LEU A 12 -0.33 21.01 -18.43
N PRO A 13 0.09 21.70 -19.50
CA PRO A 13 -0.26 23.11 -19.69
C PRO A 13 -1.78 23.35 -19.75
N SER A 14 -2.52 22.47 -20.44
CA SER A 14 -3.99 22.55 -20.50
C SER A 14 -4.63 22.27 -19.13
N VAL A 15 -4.08 21.33 -18.34
CA VAL A 15 -4.53 21.07 -16.97
C VAL A 15 -4.29 22.30 -16.08
N ILE A 16 -3.13 22.95 -16.18
CA ILE A 16 -2.84 24.17 -15.45
C ILE A 16 -3.79 25.28 -15.86
N GLY A 17 -4.03 25.47 -17.17
CA GLY A 17 -4.99 26.46 -17.67
C GLY A 17 -6.40 26.22 -17.14
N TRP A 18 -6.86 24.97 -17.13
CA TRP A 18 -8.15 24.59 -16.56
C TRP A 18 -8.21 24.84 -15.04
N LEU A 19 -7.20 24.44 -14.27
CA LEU A 19 -7.13 24.72 -12.84
C LEU A 19 -7.11 26.22 -12.58
N ASN A 20 -6.47 27.01 -13.44
CA ASN A 20 -6.38 28.47 -13.29
C ASN A 20 -7.72 29.18 -13.45
N THR A 21 -8.74 28.57 -14.06
CA THR A 21 -10.11 29.12 -14.08
C THR A 21 -10.65 29.31 -12.67
N THR A 22 -10.23 28.44 -11.73
CA THR A 22 -10.61 28.50 -10.31
C THR A 22 -9.59 29.25 -9.46
N LEU A 23 -8.29 29.04 -9.72
CA LEU A 23 -7.20 29.57 -8.89
C LEU A 23 -6.86 31.04 -9.22
N LYS A 24 -7.25 31.54 -10.39
CA LYS A 24 -7.15 32.94 -10.86
C LYS A 24 -5.75 33.55 -10.69
N VAL A 25 -4.71 32.78 -10.97
CA VAL A 25 -3.33 33.21 -10.94
C VAL A 25 -3.02 34.01 -12.21
N ASP A 26 -2.17 35.03 -12.13
CA ASP A 26 -1.82 35.92 -13.26
C ASP A 26 -1.04 35.17 -14.37
N VAL A 27 -1.05 35.77 -15.57
CA VAL A 27 -0.40 35.22 -16.77
C VAL A 27 1.09 35.03 -16.60
N LYS A 28 1.78 35.97 -15.95
CA LYS A 28 3.22 35.91 -15.72
C LYS A 28 3.59 34.73 -14.82
N THR A 29 2.84 34.50 -13.76
CA THR A 29 3.03 33.36 -12.89
C THR A 29 2.77 32.04 -13.62
N ILE A 30 1.78 31.96 -14.51
CA ILE A 30 1.53 30.77 -15.35
C ILE A 30 2.72 30.49 -16.30
N GLN A 31 3.40 31.53 -16.83
CA GLN A 31 4.58 31.32 -17.67
C GLN A 31 5.73 30.61 -16.92
N TYR A 32 5.89 30.85 -15.62
CA TYR A 32 6.88 30.10 -14.82
C TYR A 32 6.58 28.59 -14.75
N PHE A 33 5.31 28.21 -14.72
CA PHE A 33 4.94 26.80 -14.81
C PHE A 33 5.26 26.18 -16.16
N ASN A 34 5.13 26.94 -17.25
CA ASN A 34 5.54 26.47 -18.58
C ASN A 34 7.06 26.23 -18.63
N HIS A 35 7.86 27.05 -17.94
CA HIS A 35 9.30 26.82 -17.78
C HIS A 35 9.57 25.50 -17.01
N LEU A 36 8.91 25.28 -15.88
CA LEU A 36 9.03 24.05 -15.11
C LEU A 36 8.70 22.82 -15.97
N ILE A 37 7.62 22.86 -16.75
CA ILE A 37 7.23 21.75 -17.65
C ILE A 37 8.27 21.57 -18.77
N SER A 38 8.84 22.65 -19.30
CA SER A 38 9.89 22.59 -20.30
C SER A 38 11.13 21.87 -19.77
N GLU A 39 11.55 22.17 -18.55
CA GLU A 39 12.66 21.46 -17.89
C GLU A 39 12.34 19.97 -17.67
N GLN A 40 11.13 19.64 -17.26
CA GLN A 40 10.68 18.26 -17.17
C GLN A 40 10.73 17.52 -18.52
N ARG A 41 10.37 18.20 -19.62
CA ARG A 41 10.48 17.62 -20.99
C ARG A 41 11.94 17.37 -21.38
N LYS A 42 12.86 18.27 -21.03
CA LYS A 42 14.31 18.05 -21.26
C LYS A 42 14.83 16.85 -20.47
N VAL A 43 14.44 16.74 -19.18
CA VAL A 43 14.81 15.59 -18.35
C VAL A 43 14.24 14.31 -18.93
N LEU A 44 12.97 14.29 -19.34
CA LEU A 44 12.36 13.10 -19.98
C LEU A 44 13.10 12.68 -21.26
N LYS A 45 13.46 13.64 -22.10
CA LYS A 45 14.20 13.38 -23.33
C LYS A 45 15.59 12.79 -23.04
N ASN A 46 16.30 13.33 -22.04
CA ASN A 46 17.70 12.97 -21.79
C ASN A 46 17.88 11.77 -20.86
N ARG A 47 16.96 11.56 -19.89
CA ARG A 47 17.09 10.55 -18.82
C ARG A 47 15.90 9.57 -18.78
N GLY A 48 14.96 9.69 -19.70
CA GLY A 48 13.77 8.83 -19.77
C GLY A 48 12.83 9.01 -18.57
N VAL A 49 11.84 8.11 -18.48
CA VAL A 49 10.76 8.16 -17.45
C VAL A 49 11.33 8.02 -16.03
N VAL A 50 12.28 7.11 -15.83
CA VAL A 50 12.92 6.88 -14.52
C VAL A 50 13.64 8.15 -14.05
N GLY A 51 14.39 8.79 -14.96
CA GLY A 51 15.07 10.05 -14.67
C GLY A 51 14.09 11.20 -14.35
N LEU A 52 12.98 11.29 -15.07
CA LEU A 52 11.93 12.28 -14.78
C LEU A 52 11.30 12.08 -13.40
N ILE A 53 10.98 10.83 -13.05
CA ILE A 53 10.42 10.49 -11.73
C ILE A 53 11.41 10.87 -10.62
N ALA A 54 12.69 10.50 -10.77
CA ALA A 54 13.73 10.82 -9.79
C ALA A 54 13.91 12.36 -9.65
N TYR A 55 13.93 13.07 -10.78
CA TYR A 55 14.02 14.53 -10.80
C TYR A 55 12.86 15.18 -10.05
N ASN A 56 11.60 14.82 -10.38
CA ASN A 56 10.43 15.42 -9.72
C ASN A 56 10.38 15.08 -8.23
N LYS A 57 10.78 13.86 -7.83
CA LYS A 57 10.92 13.50 -6.40
C LYS A 57 11.91 14.40 -5.68
N ALA A 58 13.07 14.66 -6.29
CA ALA A 58 14.10 15.52 -5.70
C ALA A 58 13.65 16.98 -5.62
N VAL A 59 13.00 17.52 -6.67
CA VAL A 59 12.43 18.87 -6.67
C VAL A 59 11.36 19.00 -5.58
N ARG A 60 10.43 18.05 -5.52
CA ARG A 60 9.35 18.01 -4.52
C ARG A 60 9.89 17.95 -3.10
N LEU A 61 10.82 17.04 -2.82
CA LEU A 61 11.42 16.92 -1.48
C LEU A 61 12.09 18.24 -1.06
N SER A 62 12.91 18.82 -1.94
CA SER A 62 13.60 20.08 -1.63
C SER A 62 12.62 21.24 -1.44
N PHE A 63 11.53 21.26 -2.21
CA PHE A 63 10.48 22.27 -2.07
C PHE A 63 9.69 22.13 -0.77
N LEU A 64 9.28 20.92 -0.40
CA LEU A 64 8.55 20.67 0.84
C LEU A 64 9.41 20.98 2.07
N LYS A 65 10.70 20.60 2.03
CA LYS A 65 11.65 20.93 3.10
C LYS A 65 11.90 22.44 3.23
N PHE A 66 11.88 23.16 2.12
CA PHE A 66 11.92 24.62 2.14
C PHE A 66 10.67 25.21 2.81
N LEU A 67 9.46 24.72 2.47
CA LEU A 67 8.21 25.18 3.10
C LEU A 67 8.18 24.89 4.61
N GLU A 68 8.83 23.81 5.05
CA GLU A 68 8.96 23.43 6.46
C GLU A 68 9.97 24.32 7.24
N GLY A 69 10.68 25.24 6.54
CA GLY A 69 11.75 26.02 7.15
C GLY A 69 13.08 25.29 7.32
N ASN A 70 13.21 24.07 6.79
CA ASN A 70 14.39 23.22 6.89
C ASN A 70 14.95 22.84 5.51
N PRO A 71 15.51 23.79 4.75
CA PRO A 71 15.92 23.58 3.37
C PRO A 71 17.07 22.59 3.23
N VAL A 72 17.06 21.82 2.15
CA VAL A 72 18.04 20.79 1.87
C VAL A 72 19.38 21.40 1.45
N LYS A 73 20.48 21.01 2.10
CA LYS A 73 21.83 21.48 1.77
C LYS A 73 22.44 20.82 0.52
N LYS A 74 22.10 19.53 0.27
CA LYS A 74 22.60 18.76 -0.88
C LYS A 74 21.44 17.99 -1.53
N SER A 75 21.40 17.98 -2.87
CA SER A 75 20.40 17.25 -3.65
C SER A 75 20.99 16.83 -4.99
N SER A 76 20.34 15.87 -5.67
CA SER A 76 20.66 15.44 -7.04
C SER A 76 20.23 16.45 -8.11
N ILE A 77 19.57 17.54 -7.71
CA ILE A 77 19.13 18.65 -8.57
C ILE A 77 19.89 19.94 -8.24
N LYS A 78 19.88 20.90 -9.17
CA LYS A 78 20.47 22.23 -8.93
C LYS A 78 19.64 22.99 -7.91
N LEU A 79 20.28 23.42 -6.82
CA LEU A 79 19.70 24.25 -5.77
C LEU A 79 20.25 25.68 -5.86
N THR A 80 19.51 26.63 -5.30
CA THR A 80 19.98 27.99 -4.96
C THR A 80 20.85 27.92 -3.70
N LYS A 81 21.51 29.01 -3.32
CA LYS A 81 22.25 29.12 -2.06
C LYS A 81 21.37 28.89 -0.83
N SER A 82 20.08 29.21 -0.94
CA SER A 82 19.06 29.00 0.11
C SER A 82 18.42 27.59 0.11
N GLY A 83 18.97 26.61 -0.65
CA GLY A 83 18.46 25.24 -0.67
C GLY A 83 17.19 25.01 -1.49
N ILE A 84 16.77 25.99 -2.29
CA ILE A 84 15.57 25.93 -3.12
C ILE A 84 15.91 25.34 -4.50
N PRO A 85 15.05 24.51 -5.11
CA PRO A 85 15.26 24.06 -6.49
C PRO A 85 15.35 25.23 -7.47
N LYS A 86 16.43 25.34 -8.24
CA LYS A 86 16.62 26.45 -9.20
C LYS A 86 15.47 26.61 -10.20
N VAL A 87 14.81 25.51 -10.55
CA VAL A 87 13.67 25.51 -11.48
C VAL A 87 12.44 26.22 -10.92
N LEU A 88 12.36 26.41 -9.61
CA LEU A 88 11.26 27.09 -8.92
C LEU A 88 11.62 28.51 -8.47
N LYS A 89 12.83 29.00 -8.77
CA LYS A 89 13.34 30.28 -8.24
C LYS A 89 12.38 31.49 -8.46
N ASP A 90 11.73 31.53 -9.61
CA ASP A 90 10.84 32.62 -10.00
C ASP A 90 9.47 32.61 -9.31
N LEU A 91 9.09 31.45 -8.76
CA LEU A 91 7.86 31.23 -7.96
C LEU A 91 8.09 31.47 -6.46
N ILE A 92 9.34 31.48 -6.01
CA ILE A 92 9.69 31.57 -4.59
C ILE A 92 9.23 32.85 -3.93
N PRO A 93 9.35 34.03 -4.52
CA PRO A 93 8.84 35.26 -3.89
C PRO A 93 7.36 35.18 -3.53
N ILE A 94 6.55 34.58 -4.41
CA ILE A 94 5.11 34.33 -4.16
C ILE A 94 4.88 33.31 -3.03
N VAL A 95 5.73 32.29 -2.97
CA VAL A 95 5.62 31.23 -1.97
C VAL A 95 6.12 31.67 -0.59
N GLN A 96 7.07 32.58 -0.51
CA GLN A 96 7.59 33.09 0.76
C GLN A 96 6.69 34.15 1.41
N ASP A 97 5.95 34.88 0.62
CA ASP A 97 5.00 35.87 1.12
C ASP A 97 3.63 35.21 1.38
N ILE A 98 3.35 34.92 2.66
CA ILE A 98 2.09 34.32 3.07
C ILE A 98 0.86 35.17 2.77
N ASN A 99 1.04 36.51 2.67
CA ASN A 99 -0.02 37.48 2.37
C ASN A 99 -0.23 37.67 0.87
N HIS A 100 0.65 37.09 0.04
CA HIS A 100 0.51 37.20 -1.42
C HIS A 100 -0.80 36.51 -1.88
N PRO A 101 -1.63 37.17 -2.71
CA PRO A 101 -2.94 36.66 -3.12
C PRO A 101 -2.89 35.27 -3.80
N TYR A 102 -1.74 34.93 -4.39
CA TYR A 102 -1.55 33.64 -5.08
C TYR A 102 -0.74 32.62 -4.25
N HIS A 103 -0.36 32.91 -3.02
CA HIS A 103 0.50 32.04 -2.19
C HIS A 103 0.04 30.57 -2.22
N PHE A 104 -1.16 30.28 -1.74
CA PHE A 104 -1.69 28.90 -1.71
C PHE A 104 -1.96 28.32 -3.11
N SER A 105 -2.38 29.16 -4.05
CA SER A 105 -2.65 28.74 -5.43
C SER A 105 -1.37 28.25 -6.12
N VAL A 106 -0.28 28.98 -5.96
CA VAL A 106 1.04 28.62 -6.53
C VAL A 106 1.59 27.37 -5.89
N ILE A 107 1.50 27.20 -4.56
CA ILE A 107 1.91 25.95 -3.87
C ILE A 107 1.12 24.75 -4.40
N ARG A 108 -0.20 24.89 -4.59
CA ARG A 108 -1.05 23.84 -5.16
C ARG A 108 -0.65 23.48 -6.59
N LEU A 109 -0.39 24.47 -7.44
CA LEU A 109 0.03 24.26 -8.82
C LEU A 109 1.42 23.58 -8.88
N ILE A 110 2.40 24.05 -8.10
CA ILE A 110 3.73 23.41 -8.00
C ILE A 110 3.56 21.92 -7.65
N ASN A 111 2.82 21.63 -6.60
CA ASN A 111 2.59 20.25 -6.18
C ASN A 111 1.86 19.45 -7.28
N THR A 112 0.85 20.00 -7.93
CA THR A 112 0.14 19.34 -9.03
C THR A 112 1.09 18.93 -10.15
N VAL A 113 1.96 19.83 -10.59
CA VAL A 113 2.94 19.55 -11.64
C VAL A 113 3.95 18.49 -11.19
N LEU A 114 4.48 18.61 -9.98
CA LEU A 114 5.48 17.68 -9.47
C LEU A 114 4.91 16.28 -9.15
N PHE A 115 3.66 16.20 -8.71
CA PHE A 115 2.96 14.93 -8.47
C PHE A 115 2.42 14.27 -9.73
N SER A 116 2.37 14.95 -10.87
CA SER A 116 1.89 14.38 -12.14
C SER A 116 2.62 13.09 -12.53
N THR A 117 3.91 12.96 -12.19
CA THR A 117 4.70 11.75 -12.44
C THR A 117 4.19 10.50 -11.69
N ARG A 118 3.29 10.65 -10.71
CA ARG A 118 2.63 9.50 -10.07
C ARG A 118 1.74 8.69 -11.01
N SER A 119 1.32 9.27 -12.12
CA SER A 119 0.60 8.56 -13.18
C SER A 119 1.51 7.71 -14.08
N LEU A 120 2.82 7.96 -14.07
CA LEU A 120 3.79 7.23 -14.88
C LEU A 120 4.10 5.88 -14.25
N LYS A 121 4.13 4.86 -15.11
CA LYS A 121 4.50 3.49 -14.75
C LYS A 121 5.80 3.13 -15.44
N THR A 122 6.71 2.51 -14.71
CA THR A 122 7.93 1.95 -15.26
C THR A 122 7.83 0.44 -15.40
N ARG A 123 8.77 -0.19 -16.09
CA ARG A 123 8.89 -1.65 -16.10
C ARG A 123 9.17 -2.09 -14.65
N PRO A 124 8.37 -3.00 -14.09
CA PRO A 124 8.58 -3.44 -12.71
C PRO A 124 9.89 -4.22 -12.59
N GLN A 125 10.62 -3.95 -11.52
CA GLN A 125 11.85 -4.65 -11.14
C GLN A 125 11.66 -5.15 -9.70
N PRO A 126 11.29 -6.43 -9.51
CA PRO A 126 11.05 -6.97 -8.18
C PRO A 126 12.36 -7.09 -7.40
N ASN A 127 12.35 -6.63 -6.17
CA ASN A 127 13.40 -6.87 -5.20
C ASN A 127 12.87 -7.81 -4.11
N LEU A 128 13.38 -9.04 -4.08
CA LEU A 128 12.96 -10.06 -3.12
C LEU A 128 13.81 -10.07 -1.84
N LYS A 129 14.88 -9.29 -1.77
CA LYS A 129 15.74 -9.23 -0.58
C LYS A 129 14.97 -8.89 0.68
N THR A 130 13.97 -8.00 0.59
CA THR A 130 13.14 -7.62 1.73
C THR A 130 12.35 -8.79 2.34
N ILE A 131 12.06 -9.82 1.53
CA ILE A 131 11.35 -11.04 1.94
C ILE A 131 12.33 -12.12 2.40
N SER A 132 13.49 -12.24 1.71
CA SER A 132 14.46 -13.33 1.92
C SER A 132 15.51 -13.02 2.98
N ASP A 133 15.77 -11.74 3.28
CA ASP A 133 16.77 -11.36 4.28
C ASP A 133 16.37 -11.87 5.67
N PRO A 134 17.33 -12.41 6.46
CA PRO A 134 17.04 -12.94 7.78
C PRO A 134 16.50 -11.86 8.72
N PHE A 135 15.68 -12.29 9.68
CA PHE A 135 15.16 -11.44 10.73
C PHE A 135 16.04 -11.56 11.98
N ASN A 136 16.47 -10.44 12.54
CA ASN A 136 17.47 -10.37 13.61
C ASN A 136 16.90 -10.56 15.04
N GLY A 137 15.76 -11.19 15.17
CA GLY A 137 15.19 -11.52 16.47
C GLY A 137 14.05 -10.61 16.89
N ILE A 138 13.39 -11.00 17.97
CA ILE A 138 12.28 -10.30 18.61
C ILE A 138 12.28 -10.64 20.10
N ASP A 139 11.99 -9.67 20.93
CA ASP A 139 11.79 -9.91 22.35
C ASP A 139 10.42 -10.52 22.63
N ILE A 140 10.40 -11.83 22.83
CA ILE A 140 9.18 -12.62 23.10
C ILE A 140 8.53 -12.18 24.41
N LYS A 141 9.32 -11.97 25.47
CA LYS A 141 8.79 -11.58 26.78
C LYS A 141 8.07 -10.23 26.71
N PHE A 142 8.65 -9.28 25.97
CA PHE A 142 8.01 -7.99 25.70
C PHE A 142 6.65 -8.20 25.01
N LEU A 143 6.59 -9.02 23.97
CA LEU A 143 5.35 -9.26 23.23
C LEU A 143 4.25 -9.93 24.06
N GLU A 144 4.61 -10.87 24.92
CA GLU A 144 3.65 -11.56 25.81
C GLU A 144 3.02 -10.57 26.80
N VAL A 145 3.85 -9.74 27.42
CA VAL A 145 3.37 -8.75 28.39
C VAL A 145 2.51 -7.69 27.71
N TYR A 146 3.01 -7.07 26.64
CA TYR A 146 2.32 -5.98 26.00
C TYR A 146 1.13 -6.44 25.14
N GLY A 147 1.17 -7.64 24.57
CA GLY A 147 0.03 -8.24 23.88
C GLY A 147 -1.20 -8.36 24.80
N LYS A 148 -0.99 -8.92 26.00
CA LYS A 148 -2.08 -9.03 27.00
C LYS A 148 -2.59 -7.66 27.46
N ARG A 149 -1.67 -6.69 27.68
CA ARG A 149 -2.06 -5.32 28.05
C ARG A 149 -2.85 -4.62 26.94
N PHE A 150 -2.43 -4.76 25.70
CA PHE A 150 -3.11 -4.20 24.53
C PHE A 150 -4.57 -4.65 24.44
N TRP A 151 -4.82 -5.96 24.49
CA TRP A 151 -6.18 -6.49 24.41
C TRP A 151 -7.04 -6.05 25.59
N ARG A 152 -6.48 -6.06 26.80
CA ARG A 152 -7.16 -5.60 28.01
C ARG A 152 -7.51 -4.10 27.92
N TYR A 153 -6.60 -3.28 27.43
CA TYR A 153 -6.84 -1.84 27.22
C TYR A 153 -8.01 -1.59 26.27
N LEU A 154 -8.17 -2.40 25.25
CA LEU A 154 -9.29 -2.32 24.31
C LEU A 154 -10.58 -2.99 24.82
N GLY A 155 -10.60 -3.48 26.06
CA GLY A 155 -11.75 -4.14 26.66
C GLY A 155 -11.98 -5.59 26.22
N TYR A 156 -10.94 -6.24 25.66
CA TYR A 156 -11.00 -7.65 25.25
C TYR A 156 -10.40 -8.57 26.31
N ARG A 157 -11.06 -9.73 26.52
CA ARG A 157 -10.56 -10.82 27.37
C ARG A 157 -10.05 -11.98 26.51
N PRO A 158 -9.12 -12.81 27.01
CA PRO A 158 -8.72 -14.02 26.33
C PRO A 158 -9.94 -14.94 26.03
N LEU A 159 -9.97 -15.51 24.86
CA LEU A 159 -11.02 -16.41 24.41
C LEU A 159 -10.54 -17.86 24.57
N THR A 160 -11.33 -18.68 25.24
CA THR A 160 -11.07 -20.13 25.39
C THR A 160 -11.56 -20.95 24.20
N ARG A 161 -12.49 -20.40 23.42
CA ARG A 161 -13.07 -21.05 22.23
C ARG A 161 -13.17 -20.07 21.08
N VAL A 162 -13.08 -20.59 19.86
CA VAL A 162 -13.25 -19.77 18.65
C VAL A 162 -14.71 -19.32 18.53
N PRO A 163 -14.99 -18.02 18.60
CA PRO A 163 -16.36 -17.54 18.53
C PRO A 163 -16.95 -17.73 17.12
N LYS A 164 -18.27 -17.88 17.05
CA LYS A 164 -18.99 -18.00 15.76
C LYS A 164 -18.69 -16.85 14.79
N SER A 165 -18.34 -15.68 15.30
CA SER A 165 -17.99 -14.52 14.48
C SER A 165 -16.69 -14.65 13.69
N LEU A 166 -15.80 -15.55 14.11
CA LEU A 166 -14.54 -15.88 13.43
C LEU A 166 -14.65 -17.08 12.51
N ARG A 167 -15.77 -17.82 12.53
CA ARG A 167 -16.03 -18.93 11.61
C ARG A 167 -16.53 -18.41 10.27
N PHE A 168 -16.40 -19.24 9.25
CA PHE A 168 -16.91 -18.97 7.91
C PHE A 168 -18.39 -18.57 7.93
N LYS A 169 -18.74 -17.54 7.16
CA LYS A 169 -20.13 -17.04 7.06
C LYS A 169 -20.68 -17.09 5.65
N LYS A 170 -19.86 -16.78 4.65
CA LYS A 170 -20.29 -16.72 3.25
C LYS A 170 -19.11 -16.89 2.30
N TYR A 171 -19.38 -17.47 1.15
CA TYR A 171 -18.42 -17.55 0.06
C TYR A 171 -18.07 -16.17 -0.46
N HIS A 172 -16.82 -16.02 -0.83
CA HIS A 172 -16.32 -14.78 -1.38
C HIS A 172 -16.21 -14.89 -2.90
N PHE A 173 -17.19 -14.33 -3.60
CA PHE A 173 -17.16 -14.28 -5.07
C PHE A 173 -16.20 -13.17 -5.51
N SER A 174 -15.09 -13.54 -6.14
CA SER A 174 -14.07 -12.61 -6.61
C SER A 174 -13.62 -12.96 -8.02
N THR A 175 -13.63 -11.95 -8.90
CA THR A 175 -13.02 -12.02 -10.24
C THR A 175 -11.53 -11.63 -10.21
N LYS A 176 -10.97 -11.34 -9.04
CA LYS A 176 -9.54 -11.06 -8.87
C LYS A 176 -8.70 -12.31 -9.15
N SER A 177 -7.41 -12.08 -9.42
CA SER A 177 -6.48 -13.17 -9.71
C SER A 177 -6.26 -14.04 -8.47
N GLY A 178 -6.42 -15.35 -8.64
CA GLY A 178 -5.89 -16.40 -7.78
C GLY A 178 -4.54 -16.90 -8.29
N PRO A 179 -3.94 -17.92 -7.64
CA PRO A 179 -2.68 -18.52 -8.06
C PRO A 179 -2.74 -19.10 -9.48
N ASN A 180 -3.84 -19.76 -9.81
CA ASN A 180 -4.03 -20.51 -11.05
C ASN A 180 -4.88 -19.77 -12.11
N GLY A 181 -5.33 -18.53 -11.83
CA GLY A 181 -6.18 -17.74 -12.73
C GLY A 181 -7.16 -16.84 -11.97
N HIS A 182 -8.38 -16.68 -12.50
CA HIS A 182 -9.45 -15.99 -11.77
C HIS A 182 -9.91 -16.83 -10.58
N ALA A 183 -9.88 -16.27 -9.38
CA ALA A 183 -10.14 -16.99 -8.13
C ALA A 183 -11.45 -17.81 -8.16
N LEU A 184 -12.53 -17.24 -8.71
CA LEU A 184 -13.81 -17.95 -8.78
C LEU A 184 -13.81 -19.13 -9.78
N SER A 185 -13.12 -18.98 -10.92
CA SER A 185 -13.12 -20.02 -11.96
C SER A 185 -12.05 -21.09 -11.73
N THR A 186 -11.04 -20.82 -10.92
CA THR A 186 -9.93 -21.75 -10.66
C THR A 186 -9.87 -22.28 -9.23
N PHE A 187 -10.95 -22.11 -8.44
CA PHE A 187 -10.99 -22.58 -7.05
C PHE A 187 -10.75 -24.09 -6.93
N MET A 188 -11.16 -24.88 -7.93
CA MET A 188 -10.88 -26.31 -7.97
C MET A 188 -9.42 -26.64 -8.18
N SER A 189 -8.72 -25.83 -9.00
CA SER A 189 -7.26 -25.94 -9.14
C SER A 189 -6.56 -25.63 -7.81
N ASP A 190 -7.04 -24.60 -7.11
CA ASP A 190 -6.53 -24.24 -5.77
C ASP A 190 -6.77 -25.37 -4.77
N PHE A 191 -7.96 -25.98 -4.79
CA PHE A 191 -8.30 -27.13 -3.93
C PHE A 191 -7.34 -28.30 -4.15
N ILE A 192 -7.15 -28.71 -5.41
CA ILE A 192 -6.30 -29.86 -5.77
C ILE A 192 -4.84 -29.60 -5.42
N SER A 193 -4.37 -28.35 -5.52
CA SER A 193 -3.00 -27.97 -5.19
C SER A 193 -2.75 -27.81 -3.68
N THR A 194 -3.81 -27.79 -2.86
CA THR A 194 -3.68 -27.55 -1.42
C THR A 194 -3.33 -28.85 -0.68
N PRO A 195 -2.20 -28.90 0.06
CA PRO A 195 -1.82 -30.07 0.84
C PRO A 195 -2.84 -30.40 1.93
N SER A 196 -2.98 -31.68 2.30
CA SER A 196 -3.93 -32.17 3.31
C SER A 196 -3.83 -31.39 4.62
N LYS A 197 -2.61 -31.17 5.13
CA LYS A 197 -2.38 -30.41 6.36
C LYS A 197 -2.93 -28.97 6.28
N ALA A 198 -2.83 -28.32 5.13
CA ALA A 198 -3.39 -26.97 4.94
C ALA A 198 -4.93 -27.04 4.82
N LEU A 199 -5.49 -28.10 4.24
CA LEU A 199 -6.94 -28.31 4.24
C LEU A 199 -7.47 -28.53 5.66
N ASP A 200 -6.76 -29.26 6.53
CA ASP A 200 -7.14 -29.44 7.93
C ASP A 200 -7.19 -28.10 8.68
N CYS A 201 -6.20 -27.24 8.47
CA CYS A 201 -6.20 -25.87 9.02
C CYS A 201 -7.41 -25.06 8.48
N ILE A 202 -7.69 -25.13 7.19
CA ILE A 202 -8.83 -24.44 6.57
C ILE A 202 -10.15 -24.94 7.15
N ILE A 203 -10.29 -26.26 7.35
CA ILE A 203 -11.47 -26.87 7.99
C ILE A 203 -11.61 -26.37 9.42
N TYR A 204 -10.53 -26.40 10.19
CA TYR A 204 -10.55 -25.95 11.58
C TYR A 204 -10.95 -24.47 11.68
N MET A 205 -10.35 -23.61 10.89
CA MET A 205 -10.69 -22.16 10.86
C MET A 205 -12.10 -21.89 10.36
N GLY A 206 -12.51 -22.55 9.27
CA GLY A 206 -13.80 -22.33 8.62
C GLY A 206 -14.99 -22.90 9.39
N GLY A 207 -14.77 -24.00 10.11
CA GLY A 207 -15.79 -24.73 10.84
C GLY A 207 -16.59 -25.69 9.94
N GLU A 208 -17.72 -26.16 10.44
CA GLU A 208 -18.50 -27.23 9.86
C GLU A 208 -18.89 -27.05 8.39
N VAL A 209 -19.32 -25.85 8.01
CA VAL A 209 -19.77 -25.57 6.64
C VAL A 209 -18.63 -25.77 5.63
N ILE A 210 -17.45 -25.25 5.91
CA ILE A 210 -16.27 -25.45 5.07
C ILE A 210 -15.78 -26.89 5.14
N GLY A 211 -15.84 -27.52 6.33
CA GLY A 211 -15.49 -28.94 6.52
C GLY A 211 -16.34 -29.83 5.64
N ASN A 212 -17.64 -29.65 5.62
CA ASN A 212 -18.56 -30.44 4.78
C ASN A 212 -18.30 -30.20 3.27
N LEU A 213 -18.05 -28.95 2.88
CA LEU A 213 -17.65 -28.63 1.50
C LEU A 213 -16.37 -29.39 1.11
N ILE A 214 -15.31 -29.30 1.90
CA ILE A 214 -14.02 -29.92 1.59
C ILE A 214 -14.13 -31.44 1.54
N LYS A 215 -14.83 -32.05 2.48
CA LYS A 215 -15.13 -33.52 2.45
C LYS A 215 -15.87 -33.89 1.18
N GLY A 216 -16.87 -33.12 0.77
CA GLY A 216 -17.59 -33.34 -0.49
C GLY A 216 -16.67 -33.21 -1.71
N LEU A 217 -15.83 -32.20 -1.76
CA LEU A 217 -14.86 -32.01 -2.83
C LEU A 217 -13.83 -33.16 -2.88
N GLN A 218 -13.36 -33.64 -1.73
CA GLN A 218 -12.47 -34.80 -1.64
C GLN A 218 -13.15 -36.08 -2.19
N LYS A 219 -14.38 -36.32 -1.76
CA LYS A 219 -15.16 -37.52 -2.20
C LYS A 219 -15.37 -37.55 -3.71
N TYR A 220 -15.64 -36.39 -4.31
CA TYR A 220 -15.96 -36.31 -5.74
C TYR A 220 -14.79 -35.73 -6.59
N SER A 221 -13.59 -35.69 -6.04
CA SER A 221 -12.42 -35.04 -6.65
C SER A 221 -12.14 -35.53 -8.08
N LEU A 222 -12.17 -36.84 -8.34
CA LEU A 222 -11.89 -37.38 -9.67
C LEU A 222 -12.92 -36.94 -10.72
N VAL A 223 -14.21 -36.91 -10.36
CA VAL A 223 -15.31 -36.47 -11.23
C VAL A 223 -15.16 -34.96 -11.51
N ILE A 224 -14.88 -34.21 -10.46
CA ILE A 224 -14.71 -32.74 -10.52
C ILE A 224 -13.50 -32.37 -11.37
N ILE A 225 -12.35 -33.05 -11.19
CA ILE A 225 -11.14 -32.84 -12.00
C ILE A 225 -11.48 -33.06 -13.48
N LYS A 226 -12.17 -34.14 -13.82
CA LYS A 226 -12.57 -34.43 -15.18
C LYS A 226 -13.54 -33.39 -15.74
N PHE A 227 -14.56 -33.01 -14.97
CA PHE A 227 -15.58 -32.08 -15.37
C PHE A 227 -15.02 -30.65 -15.63
N PHE A 228 -14.15 -30.15 -14.74
CA PHE A 228 -13.54 -28.83 -14.87
C PHE A 228 -12.27 -28.82 -15.75
N GLY A 229 -11.87 -29.95 -16.31
CA GLY A 229 -10.67 -30.07 -17.14
C GLY A 229 -9.37 -29.67 -16.44
N VAL A 230 -9.30 -29.87 -15.12
CA VAL A 230 -8.14 -29.47 -14.32
C VAL A 230 -6.97 -30.40 -14.63
N LYS A 231 -5.82 -29.83 -14.94
CA LYS A 231 -4.57 -30.56 -15.18
C LYS A 231 -3.70 -30.51 -13.93
N PRO A 232 -3.59 -31.60 -13.14
CA PRO A 232 -2.89 -31.56 -11.84
C PRO A 232 -1.41 -31.22 -11.91
N GLY A 233 -0.72 -31.55 -13.01
CA GLY A 233 0.74 -31.42 -13.13
C GLY A 233 1.31 -29.99 -13.15
N ASN A 234 0.46 -28.95 -13.31
CA ASN A 234 0.91 -27.55 -13.45
C ASN A 234 0.26 -26.61 -12.44
N LEU A 235 -0.25 -27.15 -11.33
CA LEU A 235 -0.96 -26.34 -10.34
C LEU A 235 -0.03 -25.63 -9.38
N ILE A 236 -0.39 -24.42 -9.01
CA ILE A 236 0.35 -23.53 -8.10
C ILE A 236 -0.50 -23.32 -6.84
N LEU A 237 0.02 -23.70 -5.67
CA LEU A 237 -0.68 -23.47 -4.41
C LEU A 237 -0.78 -21.98 -4.06
N ARG A 238 0.34 -21.28 -4.14
CA ARG A 238 0.47 -19.84 -3.81
C ARG A 238 1.45 -19.19 -4.76
N LYS A 239 1.26 -17.92 -5.05
CA LYS A 239 2.06 -17.23 -6.08
C LYS A 239 2.57 -15.89 -5.56
N LEU A 240 3.87 -15.63 -5.75
CA LEU A 240 4.38 -14.28 -5.70
C LEU A 240 4.20 -13.62 -7.06
N THR A 241 3.65 -12.44 -7.09
CA THR A 241 3.52 -11.62 -8.28
C THR A 241 3.98 -10.19 -8.01
N TYR A 242 4.24 -9.44 -9.07
CA TYR A 242 4.69 -8.07 -8.94
C TYR A 242 4.05 -7.17 -10.00
N PHE A 243 3.87 -5.91 -9.66
CA PHE A 243 3.35 -4.92 -10.58
C PHE A 243 4.01 -3.56 -10.36
N SER A 244 3.97 -2.73 -11.40
CA SER A 244 4.42 -1.34 -11.31
C SER A 244 3.36 -0.51 -10.59
N ASP A 245 3.75 0.11 -9.50
CA ASP A 245 2.97 1.12 -8.78
C ASP A 245 3.40 2.52 -9.19
N LYS A 246 2.85 3.53 -8.52
CA LYS A 246 3.13 4.94 -8.79
C LYS A 246 4.61 5.26 -8.68
N GLU A 247 5.09 6.17 -9.54
CA GLU A 247 6.47 6.68 -9.52
C GLU A 247 7.54 5.58 -9.62
N GLY A 248 7.28 4.57 -10.44
CA GLY A 248 8.26 3.51 -10.72
C GLY A 248 8.51 2.53 -9.56
N LYS A 249 7.72 2.60 -8.48
CA LYS A 249 7.80 1.63 -7.41
C LYS A 249 7.28 0.28 -7.90
N THR A 250 8.01 -0.79 -7.62
CA THR A 250 7.53 -2.16 -7.83
C THR A 250 6.98 -2.69 -6.52
N ARG A 251 5.76 -3.22 -6.56
CA ARG A 251 5.19 -3.94 -5.42
C ARG A 251 5.20 -5.44 -5.71
N VAL A 252 5.70 -6.19 -4.76
CA VAL A 252 5.58 -7.65 -4.72
C VAL A 252 4.40 -8.00 -3.83
N ILE A 253 3.54 -8.90 -4.28
CA ILE A 253 2.39 -9.38 -3.50
C ILE A 253 2.30 -10.89 -3.53
N GLY A 254 1.90 -11.49 -2.41
CA GLY A 254 1.53 -12.89 -2.31
C GLY A 254 0.06 -13.09 -2.67
N ILE A 255 -0.22 -14.01 -3.57
CA ILE A 255 -1.57 -14.45 -3.92
C ILE A 255 -1.79 -15.80 -3.26
N LEU A 256 -2.72 -15.85 -2.30
CA LEU A 256 -3.13 -17.06 -1.61
C LEU A 256 -4.22 -17.80 -2.42
N ASP A 257 -4.37 -19.08 -2.12
CA ASP A 257 -5.47 -19.89 -2.62
C ASP A 257 -6.85 -19.37 -2.16
N TYR A 258 -7.89 -19.77 -2.88
CA TYR A 258 -9.26 -19.31 -2.65
C TYR A 258 -9.76 -19.67 -1.24
N PHE A 259 -9.48 -20.90 -0.77
CA PHE A 259 -10.01 -21.38 0.50
C PHE A 259 -9.35 -20.69 1.69
N SER A 260 -8.02 -20.55 1.68
CA SER A 260 -7.31 -19.76 2.71
C SER A 260 -7.84 -18.33 2.80
N GLN A 261 -8.01 -17.63 1.67
CA GLN A 261 -8.56 -16.28 1.68
C GLN A 261 -9.99 -16.22 2.24
N THR A 262 -10.80 -17.24 1.94
CA THR A 262 -12.20 -17.32 2.37
C THR A 262 -12.31 -17.50 3.88
N VAL A 263 -11.51 -18.38 4.49
CA VAL A 263 -11.55 -18.63 5.94
C VAL A 263 -10.85 -17.56 6.76
N LEU A 264 -9.88 -16.84 6.19
CA LEU A 264 -9.24 -15.70 6.83
C LEU A 264 -10.10 -14.43 6.82
N LYS A 265 -11.12 -14.35 5.97
CA LYS A 265 -11.96 -13.15 5.85
C LYS A 265 -12.70 -12.78 7.14
N PRO A 266 -13.28 -13.70 7.92
CA PRO A 266 -13.86 -13.38 9.22
C PRO A 266 -12.84 -12.78 10.19
N LEU A 267 -11.62 -13.33 10.28
CA LEU A 267 -10.55 -12.78 11.11
C LEU A 267 -10.17 -11.36 10.66
N HIS A 268 -9.98 -11.13 9.36
CA HIS A 268 -9.75 -9.80 8.81
C HIS A 268 -10.84 -8.82 9.24
N THR A 269 -12.10 -9.19 9.07
CA THR A 269 -13.24 -8.34 9.45
C THR A 269 -13.28 -8.06 10.96
N TYR A 270 -12.91 -9.06 11.75
CA TYR A 270 -12.80 -8.93 13.20
C TYR A 270 -11.72 -7.92 13.60
N LEU A 271 -10.51 -8.05 13.05
CA LEU A 271 -9.39 -7.16 13.33
C LEU A 271 -9.68 -5.71 12.90
N PHE A 272 -10.37 -5.51 11.77
CA PHE A 272 -10.82 -4.18 11.37
C PHE A 272 -11.81 -3.55 12.36
N ARG A 273 -12.64 -4.34 13.03
CA ARG A 273 -13.49 -3.83 14.13
C ARG A 273 -12.69 -3.49 15.37
N VAL A 274 -11.61 -4.24 15.65
CA VAL A 274 -10.68 -3.93 16.74
C VAL A 274 -9.99 -2.59 16.48
N LEU A 275 -9.48 -2.36 15.26
CA LEU A 275 -8.83 -1.10 14.87
C LEU A 275 -9.70 0.13 15.13
N ARG A 276 -11.02 0.04 14.91
CA ARG A 276 -11.95 1.15 15.19
C ARG A 276 -12.03 1.55 16.66
N LYS A 277 -11.58 0.69 17.58
CA LYS A 277 -11.52 1.00 19.01
C LYS A 277 -10.22 1.67 19.44
N ILE A 278 -9.22 1.74 18.54
CA ILE A 278 -7.95 2.38 18.81
C ILE A 278 -8.06 3.87 18.51
N PRO A 279 -7.99 4.77 19.51
CA PRO A 279 -8.17 6.20 19.28
C PRO A 279 -7.16 6.80 18.31
N GLN A 280 -5.95 6.24 18.25
CA GLN A 280 -4.85 6.70 17.39
C GLN A 280 -4.95 6.18 15.94
N ASP A 281 -5.79 5.17 15.70
CA ASP A 281 -5.94 4.59 14.36
C ASP A 281 -6.66 5.55 13.41
N CYS A 282 -6.07 5.76 12.24
CA CYS A 282 -6.63 6.60 11.18
C CYS A 282 -6.91 5.79 9.89
N THR A 283 -7.01 4.46 9.98
CA THR A 283 -7.24 3.57 8.83
C THR A 283 -8.54 3.89 8.11
N PHE A 284 -9.58 4.27 8.85
CA PHE A 284 -10.92 4.55 8.31
C PHE A 284 -11.14 6.03 7.97
N ASP A 285 -10.48 6.92 8.68
CA ASP A 285 -10.54 8.37 8.48
C ASP A 285 -9.16 9.00 8.69
N GLN A 286 -8.45 9.20 7.59
CA GLN A 286 -7.14 9.85 7.61
C GLN A 286 -7.22 11.34 7.95
N SER A 287 -8.38 11.99 7.76
CA SER A 287 -8.55 13.42 8.07
C SER A 287 -8.63 13.67 9.58
N SER A 288 -9.09 12.68 10.35
CA SER A 288 -9.16 12.77 11.82
C SER A 288 -7.79 12.97 12.49
N PHE A 289 -6.69 12.66 11.79
CA PHE A 289 -5.33 12.92 12.28
C PHE A 289 -5.12 14.39 12.62
N LYS A 290 -5.63 15.33 11.83
CA LYS A 290 -5.48 16.77 12.07
C LYS A 290 -6.02 17.17 13.44
N GLN A 291 -7.25 16.77 13.76
CA GLN A 291 -7.89 17.07 15.04
C GLN A 291 -7.11 16.49 16.22
N LYS A 292 -6.52 15.29 16.05
CA LYS A 292 -5.77 14.61 17.12
C LYS A 292 -4.45 15.29 17.47
N ILE A 293 -3.88 16.08 16.55
CA ILE A 293 -2.57 16.74 16.72
C ILE A 293 -2.67 18.26 16.91
N GLU A 294 -3.86 18.82 16.85
CA GLU A 294 -4.08 20.28 16.83
C GLU A 294 -3.55 21.01 18.07
N SER A 295 -3.46 20.30 19.20
CA SER A 295 -2.95 20.81 20.47
C SER A 295 -1.47 20.49 20.74
N TRP A 296 -0.75 19.91 19.79
CA TRP A 296 0.62 19.44 20.00
C TRP A 296 1.62 20.30 19.21
N ASP A 297 2.70 20.73 19.87
CA ASP A 297 3.75 21.56 19.28
C ASP A 297 4.93 20.74 18.75
N ILE A 298 5.11 19.50 19.22
CA ILE A 298 6.24 18.64 18.85
C ILE A 298 5.74 17.34 18.23
N PHE A 299 6.28 17.01 17.04
CA PHE A 299 5.91 15.82 16.28
C PHE A 299 7.12 14.97 15.91
N TYR A 300 6.99 13.66 16.08
CA TYR A 300 7.94 12.67 15.56
C TYR A 300 7.27 11.88 14.46
N SER A 301 7.65 12.14 13.20
CA SER A 301 7.13 11.39 12.04
C SER A 301 8.03 10.20 11.75
N LEU A 302 7.49 9.00 11.90
CA LEU A 302 8.19 7.74 11.65
C LEU A 302 7.50 6.99 10.49
N ASP A 303 8.29 6.46 9.57
CA ASP A 303 7.82 5.58 8.49
C ASP A 303 8.63 4.29 8.48
N LEU A 304 7.94 3.16 8.40
CA LEU A 304 8.56 1.84 8.39
C LEU A 304 8.94 1.45 6.97
N SER A 305 10.22 1.30 6.70
CA SER A 305 10.70 0.77 5.43
C SER A 305 10.30 -0.69 5.26
N ASN A 306 9.57 -1.00 4.19
CA ASN A 306 9.12 -2.37 3.86
C ASN A 306 8.31 -3.03 4.99
N ALA A 307 7.47 -2.27 5.68
CA ALA A 307 6.72 -2.72 6.85
C ALA A 307 6.01 -4.07 6.62
N THR A 308 5.29 -4.22 5.51
CA THR A 308 4.53 -5.44 5.20
C THR A 308 5.44 -6.64 4.97
N ASP A 309 6.57 -6.45 4.27
CA ASP A 309 7.50 -7.53 3.90
C ASP A 309 8.36 -7.98 5.09
N ARG A 310 8.61 -7.06 6.02
CA ARG A 310 9.54 -7.27 7.16
C ARG A 310 8.85 -7.47 8.49
N PHE A 311 7.51 -7.38 8.54
CA PHE A 311 6.78 -7.55 9.80
C PHE A 311 6.84 -9.02 10.26
N PRO A 312 7.37 -9.32 11.46
CA PRO A 312 7.59 -10.70 11.87
C PRO A 312 6.29 -11.44 12.12
N ILE A 313 6.10 -12.59 11.48
CA ILE A 313 4.93 -13.45 11.70
C ILE A 313 4.79 -13.85 13.18
N LYS A 314 5.91 -14.07 13.89
CA LYS A 314 5.92 -14.35 15.31
C LYS A 314 5.27 -13.23 16.14
N THR A 315 5.52 -11.96 15.82
CA THR A 315 4.85 -10.83 16.49
C THR A 315 3.34 -10.92 16.33
N ILE A 316 2.86 -11.17 15.11
CA ILE A 316 1.42 -11.33 14.84
C ILE A 316 0.86 -12.48 15.67
N SER A 317 1.52 -13.63 15.64
CA SER A 317 1.11 -14.82 16.38
C SER A 317 1.03 -14.56 17.90
N TYR A 318 2.06 -14.01 18.52
CA TYR A 318 2.05 -13.72 19.96
C TYR A 318 0.96 -12.71 20.37
N VAL A 319 0.79 -11.65 19.61
CA VAL A 319 -0.26 -10.67 19.89
C VAL A 319 -1.64 -11.30 19.75
N LEU A 320 -1.87 -12.14 18.74
CA LEU A 320 -3.16 -12.82 18.55
C LEU A 320 -3.41 -13.87 19.63
N ARG A 321 -2.43 -14.69 20.00
CA ARG A 321 -2.52 -15.71 21.09
C ARG A 321 -2.86 -15.10 22.45
N SER A 322 -2.52 -13.83 22.66
CA SER A 322 -2.91 -13.11 23.88
C SER A 322 -4.42 -12.90 24.00
N HIS A 323 -5.20 -13.16 22.94
CA HIS A 323 -6.64 -12.99 22.91
C HIS A 323 -7.38 -14.15 22.28
N LEU A 324 -6.89 -14.70 21.16
CA LEU A 324 -7.52 -15.81 20.43
C LEU A 324 -6.98 -17.16 20.92
N PRO A 325 -7.76 -18.25 20.80
CA PRO A 325 -7.28 -19.59 21.12
C PRO A 325 -6.01 -19.94 20.33
N GLU A 326 -5.06 -20.55 21.00
CA GLU A 326 -3.75 -20.89 20.42
C GLU A 326 -3.87 -21.73 19.14
N GLU A 327 -4.67 -22.79 19.18
CA GLU A 327 -4.92 -23.65 18.02
C GLU A 327 -5.46 -22.90 16.80
N TYR A 328 -6.27 -21.83 17.03
CA TYR A 328 -6.80 -21.00 15.94
C TYR A 328 -5.71 -20.09 15.34
N VAL A 329 -4.76 -19.66 16.14
CA VAL A 329 -3.64 -18.82 15.65
C VAL A 329 -2.61 -19.66 14.92
N ASP A 330 -2.47 -20.94 15.29
CA ASP A 330 -1.50 -21.86 14.67
C ASP A 330 -2.02 -22.52 13.39
N SER A 331 -3.34 -22.47 13.19
CA SER A 331 -3.99 -22.93 11.94
C SER A 331 -3.83 -21.92 10.82
#